data_0efd46d972964ac113b0d014976e1b2e
#
_entry.id   0efd46d972964ac113b0d014976e1b2e
#
_cell.length_a   1.000
_cell.length_b   1.000
_cell.length_c   1.000
_cell.angle_alpha   90.00
_cell.angle_beta   90.00
_cell.angle_gamma   90.00
#
_symmetry.space_group_name_H-M   'P 1'
#
loop_
_entity.id
_entity.type
_entity.pdbx_description
1 polymer ?
#
loop_
_entity_poly.entity_id
_entity_poly.type
_entity_poly.pdbx_seq_one_letter_code
_entity_poly.pdbx_strand_id
1 'polypeptide(L)' 'MYTFTNYKTKKAMREAFKAGEKIEVFQSGGFFPGKTDGQVTLEGPHYPEPHRWYASVEIKNSVITRIIS' A
#
# COMPACT_ATOMS: atom_id res chain seq x y z
N MET A 1 5.85 3.40 -1.88
CA MET A 1 4.83 3.68 -0.85
C MET A 1 4.46 2.38 -0.15
N TYR A 2 4.13 2.45 1.12
CA TYR A 2 3.89 1.27 1.95
C TYR A 2 2.52 1.32 2.59
N THR A 3 1.98 0.12 2.90
CA THR A 3 0.80 0.03 3.75
C THR A 3 1.24 0.10 5.21
N PHE A 4 0.38 0.62 6.11
CA PHE A 4 0.72 0.66 7.54
C PHE A 4 0.86 -0.75 8.13
N THR A 5 0.02 -1.67 7.68
CA THR A 5 0.15 -3.07 8.06
C THR A 5 1.18 -3.75 7.16
N ASN A 6 2.11 -4.47 7.76
CA ASN A 6 3.15 -5.16 7.00
C ASN A 6 2.62 -6.46 6.40
N TYR A 7 2.01 -6.36 5.23
CA TYR A 7 1.54 -7.56 4.51
C TYR A 7 2.72 -8.28 3.89
N LYS A 8 2.87 -9.54 4.17
CA LYS A 8 4.00 -10.34 3.68
C LYS A 8 3.86 -10.71 2.21
N THR A 9 2.64 -10.73 1.70
CA THR A 9 2.37 -11.05 0.30
C THR A 9 1.30 -10.11 -0.24
N LYS A 10 1.30 -9.97 -1.56
CA LYS A 10 0.27 -9.19 -2.26
C LYS A 10 -1.10 -9.82 -2.04
N LYS A 11 -1.16 -11.15 -2.01
CA LYS A 11 -2.41 -11.87 -1.78
C LYS A 11 -3.01 -11.50 -0.42
N ALA A 12 -2.18 -11.44 0.63
CA ALA A 12 -2.66 -11.06 1.95
C ALA A 12 -3.27 -9.66 1.96
N MET A 13 -2.61 -8.71 1.29
CA MET A 13 -3.11 -7.33 1.19
C MET A 13 -4.43 -7.30 0.42
N ARG A 14 -4.53 -8.03 -0.68
CA ARG A 14 -5.75 -8.08 -1.49
C ARG A 14 -6.91 -8.71 -0.73
N GLU A 15 -6.65 -9.76 0.05
CA GLU A 15 -7.68 -10.40 0.86
C GLU A 15 -8.18 -9.47 1.96
N ALA A 16 -7.28 -8.72 2.60
CA ALA A 16 -7.66 -7.73 3.59
C ALA A 16 -8.57 -6.67 2.97
N PHE A 17 -8.23 -6.19 1.78
CA PHE A 17 -9.04 -5.21 1.07
C PHE A 17 -10.44 -5.77 0.75
N LYS A 18 -10.51 -7.01 0.27
CA LYS A 18 -11.79 -7.66 -0.03
C LYS A 18 -12.64 -7.85 1.21
N ALA A 19 -12.02 -8.06 2.36
CA ALA A 19 -12.72 -8.21 3.62
C ALA A 19 -13.28 -6.90 4.17
N GLY A 20 -13.02 -5.78 3.48
CA GLY A 20 -13.53 -4.48 3.90
C GLY A 20 -12.62 -3.75 4.87
N GLU A 21 -11.40 -4.20 5.07
CA GLU A 21 -10.46 -3.51 5.96
C GLU A 21 -10.02 -2.19 5.34
N LYS A 22 -9.93 -1.17 6.20
CA LYS A 22 -9.38 0.13 5.80
C LYS A 22 -7.87 0.01 5.75
N ILE A 23 -7.31 0.09 4.55
CA ILE A 23 -5.86 -0.02 4.36
C ILE A 23 -5.28 1.36 4.12
N GLU A 24 -4.58 1.88 5.12
CA GLU A 24 -3.91 3.16 5.02
C GLU A 24 -2.50 2.99 4.47
N VAL A 25 -2.03 3.98 3.73
CA VAL A 25 -0.71 3.96 3.11
C VAL A 25 0.10 5.17 3.55
N PHE A 26 1.42 5.08 3.43
CA PHE A 26 2.32 6.17 3.78
C PHE A 26 3.56 6.13 2.89
N GLN A 27 4.22 7.29 2.78
CA GLN A 27 5.49 7.40 2.08
C GLN A 27 6.61 7.46 3.11
N SER A 28 7.50 6.47 3.09
CA SER A 28 8.60 6.43 4.04
C SER A 28 9.74 7.36 3.64
N GLY A 29 10.34 8.00 4.62
CA GLY A 29 11.61 8.72 4.46
C GLY A 29 11.63 9.89 3.49
N GLY A 30 10.49 10.43 3.10
CA GLY A 30 10.44 11.51 2.13
C GLY A 30 10.55 12.89 2.75
N PHE A 31 11.25 13.81 2.07
CA PHE A 31 11.22 15.21 2.41
C PHE A 31 9.91 15.86 2.01
N PHE A 32 9.21 15.21 1.11
CA PHE A 32 7.94 15.70 0.59
C PHE A 32 6.82 14.81 1.12
N PRO A 33 5.65 15.39 1.39
CA PRO A 33 4.50 14.57 1.74
C PRO A 33 4.21 13.63 0.57
N GLY A 34 3.89 12.40 0.89
CA GLY A 34 3.51 11.43 -0.12
C GLY A 34 2.21 11.84 -0.79
N LYS A 35 1.97 11.25 -1.95
CA LYS A 35 0.70 11.44 -2.66
C LYS A 35 -0.42 10.90 -1.79
N THR A 36 -1.49 11.68 -1.61
CA THR A 36 -2.63 11.26 -0.80
C THR A 36 -3.81 10.78 -1.63
N ASP A 37 -3.86 11.16 -2.91
CA ASP A 37 -4.94 10.80 -3.82
C ASP A 37 -4.37 10.37 -5.17
N GLY A 38 -5.06 9.46 -5.83
CA GLY A 38 -4.71 9.01 -7.16
C GLY A 38 -4.05 7.64 -7.18
N GLN A 39 -3.39 7.31 -8.29
CA GLN A 39 -2.75 6.03 -8.47
C GLN A 39 -1.33 6.03 -7.91
N VAL A 40 -1.02 5.02 -7.11
CA VAL A 40 0.31 4.84 -6.54
C VAL A 40 0.72 3.38 -6.62
N THR A 41 2.02 3.12 -6.49
CA THR A 41 2.55 1.77 -6.42
C THR A 41 2.94 1.46 -4.98
N LEU A 42 2.43 0.35 -4.46
CA LEU A 42 2.78 -0.16 -3.14
C LEU A 42 3.92 -1.16 -3.25
N GLU A 43 4.71 -1.27 -2.21
CA GLU A 43 5.82 -2.19 -2.11
C GLU A 43 5.72 -2.97 -0.80
N GLY A 44 6.11 -4.22 -0.83
CA GLY A 44 6.12 -5.04 0.39
C GLY A 44 7.02 -6.25 0.27
N PRO A 45 7.32 -6.90 1.39
CA PRO A 45 7.09 -6.49 2.76
C PRO A 45 7.98 -5.31 3.19
N HIS A 46 7.82 -4.86 4.44
CA HIS A 46 8.58 -3.72 4.97
C HIS A 46 10.04 -4.06 5.23
N TYR A 47 10.91 -3.02 5.18
CA TYR A 47 12.29 -3.14 5.59
C TYR A 47 12.38 -3.76 7.01
N PRO A 48 13.36 -4.63 7.32
CA PRO A 48 14.53 -4.94 6.51
C PRO A 48 14.36 -6.08 5.51
N GLU A 49 13.18 -6.64 5.36
CA GLU A 49 12.96 -7.69 4.38
C GLU A 49 13.02 -7.11 2.96
N PRO A 50 13.59 -7.85 1.99
CA PRO A 50 13.59 -7.36 0.61
C PRO A 50 12.17 -7.33 0.08
N HIS A 51 11.89 -6.31 -0.74
CA HIS A 51 10.57 -6.19 -1.36
C HIS A 51 10.34 -7.35 -2.32
N ARG A 52 9.24 -8.06 -2.13
CA ARG A 52 8.91 -9.26 -2.91
C ARG A 52 7.65 -9.09 -3.73
N TRP A 53 6.88 -8.03 -3.46
CA TRP A 53 5.66 -7.79 -4.21
C TRP A 53 5.45 -6.30 -4.41
N TYR A 54 4.72 -5.99 -5.48
CA TYR A 54 4.36 -4.63 -5.85
C TYR A 54 2.91 -4.63 -6.30
N ALA A 55 2.19 -3.57 -6.02
CA ALA A 55 0.80 -3.43 -6.42
C ALA A 55 0.50 -2.00 -6.83
N SER A 56 -0.28 -1.85 -7.90
CA SER A 56 -0.80 -0.54 -8.30
C SER A 56 -2.20 -0.40 -7.74
N VAL A 57 -2.43 0.69 -7.02
CA VAL A 57 -3.72 0.93 -6.36
C VAL A 57 -4.12 2.38 -6.53
N GLU A 58 -5.41 2.66 -6.36
CA GLU A 58 -5.90 4.02 -6.21
C GLU A 58 -6.13 4.30 -4.75
N ILE A 59 -5.76 5.50 -4.32
CA ILE A 59 -5.94 5.93 -2.93
C ILE A 59 -6.70 7.25 -2.90
N LYS A 60 -7.38 7.47 -1.78
CA LYS A 60 -8.02 8.74 -1.46
C LYS A 60 -7.83 8.98 0.03
N ASN A 61 -7.32 10.16 0.39
CA ASN A 61 -6.96 10.48 1.76
C ASN A 61 -6.05 9.41 2.37
N SER A 62 -5.08 8.95 1.58
CA SER A 62 -4.10 7.93 1.98
C SER A 62 -4.71 6.57 2.35
N VAL A 63 -5.89 6.28 1.84
CA VAL A 63 -6.56 4.99 2.04
C VAL A 63 -6.82 4.35 0.67
N ILE A 64 -6.57 3.05 0.56
CA ILE A 64 -6.81 2.33 -0.70
C ILE A 64 -8.30 2.31 -0.99
N THR A 65 -8.68 2.75 -2.19
CA THR A 65 -10.06 2.71 -2.66
C THR A 65 -10.26 1.66 -3.75
N ARG A 66 -9.18 1.27 -4.44
CA ARG A 66 -9.26 0.27 -5.49
C ARG A 66 -7.89 -0.33 -5.75
N ILE A 67 -7.84 -1.63 -6.02
CA ILE A 67 -6.61 -2.30 -6.44
C ILE A 67 -6.66 -2.45 -7.96
N ILE A 68 -5.64 -1.94 -8.65
CA ILE A 68 -5.57 -1.96 -10.10
C ILE A 68 -4.86 -3.23 -10.59
N SER A 69 -3.73 -3.56 -9.97
CA SER A 69 -2.97 -4.75 -10.37
C SER A 69 -2.08 -5.30 -9.29
#